data_9ecd19ab7b53a7fa8d55c2f6a5223ae7
#
_entry.id   9ecd19ab7b53a7fa8d55c2f6a5223ae7
#
_cell.length_a   1.000
_cell.length_b   1.000
_cell.length_c   1.000
_cell.angle_alpha   90.00
_cell.angle_beta   90.00
_cell.angle_gamma   90.00
#
_symmetry.space_group_name_H-M   'P 1'
#
loop_
_entity.id
_entity.type
_entity.pdbx_description
1 polymer ?
#
loop_
_entity_poly.entity_id
_entity_poly.type
_entity_poly.pdbx_seq_one_letter_code
_entity_poly.pdbx_strand_id
1 'polypeptide(L)'
;MSVIALWASGKKFLLKISAHTNNCLNFNLYFLDCLALNLQVRQAYVDDAMDRFMQIAALIVAAGRGSRAGAGTPKQWQSLAGLRVMDHTLRIFTDHPRIDRILVVLHADDTHLLDISYERAIGGDQRQISVLNGLNALSSDPPDFVLIHDVARATTPPFVIDNVIDALQTHQGAAPALAVTDALWAGHNGLVQKSVSRSGLFRAQTPQGFHFAPILAAHRRANSSAKDDVEVALQAGLHVAIVGGSEDNIKITYPEDFDRAANILKER
;
A
#
# COMPACT_ATOMS: atom_id res chain seq x y z
N MET A 1 5.23 51.27 3.69
CA MET A 1 5.37 50.03 2.90
C MET A 1 6.38 49.12 3.62
N SER A 2 5.94 48.11 4.30
CA SER A 2 6.83 47.16 4.97
C SER A 2 6.78 45.83 4.23
N VAL A 3 7.94 45.28 3.89
CA VAL A 3 8.06 43.96 3.24
C VAL A 3 8.55 42.97 4.29
N ILE A 4 7.78 41.96 4.58
CA ILE A 4 8.17 40.88 5.45
C ILE A 4 8.57 39.69 4.56
N ALA A 5 9.80 39.22 4.67
CA ALA A 5 10.28 38.02 4.00
C ALA A 5 10.13 36.82 4.93
N LEU A 6 9.36 35.83 4.51
CA LEU A 6 9.25 34.53 5.16
C LEU A 6 9.97 33.49 4.33
N TRP A 7 10.81 32.68 4.97
CA TRP A 7 11.49 31.54 4.37
C TRP A 7 10.80 30.26 4.84
N ALA A 8 10.27 29.49 3.91
CA ALA A 8 9.77 28.15 4.17
C ALA A 8 10.15 27.22 3.00
N SER A 9 10.67 26.05 3.30
CA SER A 9 11.04 24.97 2.33
C SER A 9 11.88 25.45 1.12
N GLY A 10 12.93 26.27 1.38
CA GLY A 10 13.83 26.72 0.31
C GLY A 10 13.25 27.73 -0.67
N LYS A 11 12.04 28.22 -0.46
CA LYS A 11 11.38 29.27 -1.27
C LYS A 11 11.16 30.54 -0.47
N LYS A 12 11.49 31.68 -1.09
CA LYS A 12 11.34 33.03 -0.53
C LYS A 12 9.96 33.58 -0.90
N PHE A 13 9.11 33.79 0.10
CA PHE A 13 7.82 34.46 -0.08
C PHE A 13 7.94 35.92 0.34
N LEU A 14 7.59 36.83 -0.55
CA LEU A 14 7.56 38.27 -0.29
C LEU A 14 6.10 38.70 -0.12
N LEU A 15 5.72 39.03 1.12
CA LEU A 15 4.43 39.68 1.39
C LEU A 15 4.61 41.21 1.27
N LYS A 16 3.97 41.83 0.28
CA LYS A 16 3.85 43.28 0.21
C LYS A 16 2.61 43.72 0.96
N ILE A 17 2.80 44.36 2.10
CA ILE A 17 1.69 45.03 2.81
C ILE A 17 1.66 46.47 2.39
N SER A 18 0.62 46.85 1.62
CA SER A 18 0.34 48.23 1.31
C SER A 18 -0.69 48.76 2.30
N ALA A 19 -0.27 49.66 3.19
CA ALA A 19 -1.18 50.38 4.06
C ALA A 19 -1.66 51.61 3.30
N HIS A 20 -2.90 51.60 2.81
CA HIS A 20 -3.67 52.80 2.43
C HIS A 20 -4.95 52.84 3.25
N THR A 21 -4.93 53.75 4.17
CA THR A 21 -5.95 54.59 4.84
C THR A 21 -7.44 54.24 4.70
N ASN A 22 -8.09 54.21 5.89
CA ASN A 22 -9.50 54.55 6.17
C ASN A 22 -10.58 53.58 5.64
N ASN A 23 -10.76 52.46 6.33
CA ASN A 23 -12.08 51.94 6.70
C ASN A 23 -11.95 50.78 7.69
N CYS A 24 -12.42 50.95 8.93
CA CYS A 24 -12.37 49.97 10.00
C CYS A 24 -13.14 48.65 9.72
N LEU A 25 -14.02 48.61 8.73
CA LEU A 25 -14.80 47.44 8.36
C LEU A 25 -14.00 46.45 7.49
N ASN A 26 -13.02 46.92 6.72
CA ASN A 26 -12.18 46.05 5.90
C ASN A 26 -11.04 45.36 6.69
N PHE A 27 -10.68 45.86 7.86
CA PHE A 27 -9.62 45.29 8.68
C PHE A 27 -10.01 43.93 9.28
N ASN A 28 -11.29 43.73 9.60
CA ASN A 28 -11.78 42.46 10.16
C ASN A 28 -11.85 41.33 9.10
N LEU A 29 -12.19 41.63 7.86
CA LEU A 29 -12.18 40.58 6.79
C LEU A 29 -10.75 40.18 6.44
N TYR A 30 -9.82 41.11 6.29
CA TYR A 30 -8.42 40.82 6.01
C TYR A 30 -7.75 40.05 7.19
N PHE A 31 -8.14 40.34 8.41
CA PHE A 31 -7.62 39.63 9.59
C PHE A 31 -8.16 38.19 9.68
N LEU A 32 -9.42 37.96 9.33
CA LEU A 32 -10.02 36.63 9.28
C LEU A 32 -9.46 35.80 8.11
N ASP A 33 -9.24 36.39 6.94
CA ASP A 33 -8.61 35.72 5.81
C ASP A 33 -7.13 35.38 6.09
N CYS A 34 -6.40 36.28 6.76
CA CYS A 34 -5.03 36.01 7.21
C CYS A 34 -4.98 34.93 8.32
N LEU A 35 -5.98 34.87 9.20
CA LEU A 35 -6.07 33.80 10.23
C LEU A 35 -6.45 32.45 9.59
N ALA A 36 -7.40 32.44 8.64
CA ALA A 36 -7.79 31.24 7.90
C ALA A 36 -6.63 30.72 7.05
N LEU A 37 -5.90 31.60 6.36
CA LEU A 37 -4.71 31.25 5.59
C LEU A 37 -3.58 30.73 6.50
N ASN A 38 -3.38 31.34 7.69
CA ASN A 38 -2.43 30.83 8.69
C ASN A 38 -2.84 29.47 9.27
N LEU A 39 -4.14 29.21 9.44
CA LEU A 39 -4.63 27.91 9.89
C LEU A 39 -4.44 26.84 8.81
N GLN A 40 -4.75 27.15 7.55
CA GLN A 40 -4.52 26.25 6.42
C GLN A 40 -3.03 25.97 6.19
N VAL A 41 -2.17 27.01 6.28
CA VAL A 41 -0.72 26.85 6.17
C VAL A 41 -0.16 26.07 7.36
N ARG A 42 -0.66 26.31 8.59
CA ARG A 42 -0.28 25.53 9.77
C ARG A 42 -0.75 24.07 9.67
N GLN A 43 -1.98 23.85 9.20
CA GLN A 43 -2.49 22.49 9.01
C GLN A 43 -1.67 21.75 7.94
N ALA A 44 -1.43 22.35 6.78
CA ALA A 44 -0.56 21.79 5.75
C ALA A 44 0.89 21.55 6.23
N TYR A 45 1.41 22.41 7.12
CA TYR A 45 2.74 22.25 7.70
C TYR A 45 2.79 21.15 8.77
N VAL A 46 1.71 21.00 9.54
CA VAL A 46 1.56 19.91 10.52
C VAL A 46 1.36 18.59 9.79
N ASP A 47 0.56 18.57 8.73
CA ASP A 47 0.32 17.37 7.91
C ASP A 47 1.60 16.94 7.18
N ASP A 48 2.37 17.88 6.57
CA ASP A 48 3.70 17.62 5.96
C ASP A 48 4.76 17.23 7.01
N ALA A 49 4.70 17.80 8.21
CA ALA A 49 5.61 17.43 9.31
C ALA A 49 5.24 16.06 9.92
N MET A 50 3.96 15.72 10.02
CA MET A 50 3.52 14.40 10.47
C MET A 50 3.82 13.32 9.43
N ASP A 51 3.65 13.59 8.12
CA ASP A 51 4.05 12.67 7.05
C ASP A 51 5.58 12.40 7.03
N ARG A 52 6.40 13.36 7.46
CA ARG A 52 7.86 13.20 7.53
C ARG A 52 8.36 12.34 8.70
N PHE A 53 7.53 12.13 9.70
CA PHE A 53 7.92 11.33 10.88
C PHE A 53 7.31 9.93 10.88
N MET A 54 6.30 9.65 10.04
CA MET A 54 5.71 8.32 9.97
C MET A 54 6.52 7.42 9.04
N GLN A 55 7.09 6.37 9.59
CA GLN A 55 7.82 5.37 8.83
C GLN A 55 6.87 4.32 8.25
N ILE A 56 6.93 4.12 6.95
CA ILE A 56 6.11 3.15 6.22
C ILE A 56 7.00 2.08 5.59
N ALA A 57 6.81 0.83 5.99
CA ALA A 57 7.51 -0.29 5.39
C ALA A 57 6.60 -1.07 4.43
N ALA A 58 7.12 -1.41 3.25
CA ALA A 58 6.53 -2.39 2.36
C ALA A 58 7.09 -3.79 2.68
N LEU A 59 6.21 -4.74 2.97
CA LEU A 59 6.56 -6.14 3.19
C LEU A 59 6.12 -6.94 1.96
N ILE A 60 7.08 -7.33 1.12
CA ILE A 60 6.84 -8.03 -0.14
C ILE A 60 6.89 -9.54 0.09
N VAL A 61 5.76 -10.22 -0.07
CA VAL A 61 5.66 -11.67 0.16
C VAL A 61 5.99 -12.43 -1.12
N ALA A 62 7.15 -13.09 -1.12
CA ALA A 62 7.72 -13.75 -2.30
C ALA A 62 8.20 -15.20 -2.04
N ALA A 63 7.86 -15.79 -0.88
CA ALA A 63 8.31 -17.14 -0.51
C ALA A 63 7.55 -18.27 -1.23
N GLY A 64 6.45 -17.99 -1.93
CA GLY A 64 5.64 -19.00 -2.60
C GLY A 64 6.31 -19.57 -3.84
N ARG A 65 6.19 -20.89 -4.06
CA ARG A 65 6.76 -21.59 -5.24
C ARG A 65 5.94 -21.40 -6.53
N GLY A 66 4.71 -20.90 -6.45
CA GLY A 66 3.91 -20.54 -7.62
C GLY A 66 3.54 -21.69 -8.55
N SER A 67 3.32 -22.88 -8.04
CA SER A 67 3.09 -24.12 -8.80
C SER A 67 2.00 -24.05 -9.88
N ARG A 68 1.05 -23.11 -9.76
CA ARG A 68 -0.03 -22.88 -10.75
C ARG A 68 0.41 -22.07 -11.98
N ALA A 69 1.53 -21.36 -11.91
CA ALA A 69 2.06 -20.54 -13.02
C ALA A 69 2.98 -21.35 -13.97
N GLY A 70 3.03 -22.67 -13.81
CA GLY A 70 3.83 -23.59 -14.62
C GLY A 70 4.93 -24.30 -13.82
N ALA A 71 5.47 -25.37 -14.39
CA ALA A 71 6.60 -26.10 -13.82
C ALA A 71 7.93 -25.37 -14.13
N GLY A 72 8.83 -25.31 -13.15
CA GLY A 72 10.17 -24.73 -13.34
C GLY A 72 10.47 -23.57 -12.39
N THR A 73 11.02 -22.49 -12.93
CA THR A 73 11.40 -21.30 -12.16
C THR A 73 10.19 -20.67 -11.45
N PRO A 74 10.24 -20.40 -10.13
CA PRO A 74 9.15 -19.73 -9.43
C PRO A 74 8.78 -18.40 -10.10
N LYS A 75 7.47 -18.10 -10.17
CA LYS A 75 6.93 -16.99 -10.98
C LYS A 75 7.56 -15.63 -10.69
N GLN A 76 7.96 -15.36 -9.45
CA GLN A 76 8.60 -14.10 -9.05
C GLN A 76 9.94 -13.88 -9.76
N TRP A 77 10.60 -14.94 -10.22
CA TRP A 77 11.88 -14.91 -10.93
C TRP A 77 11.73 -15.03 -12.44
N GLN A 78 10.52 -15.28 -12.94
CA GLN A 78 10.26 -15.33 -14.38
C GLN A 78 10.31 -13.94 -15.02
N SER A 79 10.69 -13.90 -16.29
CA SER A 79 10.75 -12.65 -17.06
C SER A 79 9.34 -12.14 -17.39
N LEU A 80 9.15 -10.84 -17.22
CA LEU A 80 7.96 -10.07 -17.57
C LEU A 80 8.40 -8.76 -18.23
N ALA A 81 8.08 -8.54 -19.50
CA ALA A 81 8.42 -7.32 -20.23
C ALA A 81 9.90 -6.86 -20.04
N GLY A 82 10.85 -7.81 -20.09
CA GLY A 82 12.29 -7.54 -20.02
C GLY A 82 12.92 -7.51 -18.64
N LEU A 83 12.14 -7.55 -17.55
CA LEU A 83 12.60 -7.65 -16.17
C LEU A 83 11.95 -8.86 -15.49
N ARG A 84 12.39 -9.21 -14.26
CA ARG A 84 11.69 -10.23 -13.47
C ARG A 84 10.42 -9.64 -12.85
N VAL A 85 9.41 -10.48 -12.58
CA VAL A 85 8.20 -10.08 -11.82
C VAL A 85 8.59 -9.39 -10.49
N MET A 86 9.60 -9.93 -9.80
CA MET A 86 10.17 -9.33 -8.57
C MET A 86 10.63 -7.91 -8.79
N ASP A 87 11.40 -7.67 -9.87
CA ASP A 87 12.01 -6.36 -10.12
C ASP A 87 10.95 -5.29 -10.42
N HIS A 88 9.89 -5.65 -11.16
CA HIS A 88 8.75 -4.76 -11.36
C HIS A 88 8.06 -4.41 -10.04
N THR A 89 7.82 -5.43 -9.20
CA THR A 89 7.16 -5.20 -7.91
C THR A 89 8.03 -4.33 -6.99
N LEU A 90 9.33 -4.61 -6.90
CA LEU A 90 10.24 -3.80 -6.08
C LEU A 90 10.28 -2.35 -6.53
N ARG A 91 10.35 -2.08 -7.85
CA ARG A 91 10.36 -0.72 -8.40
C ARG A 91 9.14 0.09 -7.97
N ILE A 92 7.94 -0.51 -7.96
CA ILE A 92 6.70 0.18 -7.53
C ILE A 92 6.87 0.79 -6.14
N PHE A 93 7.47 0.05 -5.20
CA PHE A 93 7.65 0.52 -3.83
C PHE A 93 8.93 1.34 -3.63
N THR A 94 10.02 1.01 -4.35
CA THR A 94 11.27 1.79 -4.29
C THR A 94 11.08 3.21 -4.83
N ASP A 95 10.30 3.35 -5.91
CA ASP A 95 10.08 4.64 -6.56
C ASP A 95 8.94 5.44 -5.90
N HIS A 96 8.24 4.86 -4.91
CA HIS A 96 7.12 5.52 -4.25
C HIS A 96 7.61 6.44 -3.12
N PRO A 97 7.29 7.75 -3.16
CA PRO A 97 7.89 8.75 -2.26
C PRO A 97 7.49 8.59 -0.77
N ARG A 98 6.44 7.83 -0.49
CA ARG A 98 5.93 7.59 0.88
C ARG A 98 6.37 6.26 1.48
N ILE A 99 7.23 5.49 0.80
CA ILE A 99 7.75 4.20 1.30
C ILE A 99 9.18 4.39 1.74
N ASP A 100 9.45 4.17 3.02
CA ASP A 100 10.77 4.38 3.62
C ASP A 100 11.63 3.12 3.61
N ARG A 101 10.99 1.93 3.69
CA ARG A 101 11.68 0.64 3.79
C ARG A 101 10.99 -0.44 2.99
N ILE A 102 11.79 -1.36 2.46
CA ILE A 102 11.28 -2.55 1.78
C ILE A 102 11.93 -3.78 2.40
N LEU A 103 11.11 -4.69 2.92
CA LEU A 103 11.52 -6.01 3.37
C LEU A 103 10.91 -7.08 2.48
N VAL A 104 11.74 -7.98 1.95
CA VAL A 104 11.28 -9.07 1.07
C VAL A 104 11.33 -10.39 1.82
N VAL A 105 10.18 -11.09 1.84
CA VAL A 105 10.09 -12.43 2.42
C VAL A 105 10.27 -13.46 1.33
N LEU A 106 11.34 -14.24 1.40
CA LEU A 106 11.79 -15.20 0.37
C LEU A 106 11.72 -16.64 0.85
N HIS A 107 11.66 -17.57 -0.10
CA HIS A 107 12.02 -18.96 0.17
C HIS A 107 13.52 -19.04 0.50
N ALA A 108 13.91 -19.96 1.38
CA ALA A 108 15.31 -20.12 1.80
C ALA A 108 16.26 -20.31 0.61
N ASP A 109 15.86 -21.11 -0.39
CA ASP A 109 16.67 -21.41 -1.57
C ASP A 109 16.84 -20.21 -2.52
N ASP A 110 15.98 -19.18 -2.40
CA ASP A 110 15.92 -18.07 -3.35
C ASP A 110 16.67 -16.81 -2.86
N THR A 111 17.24 -16.86 -1.66
CA THR A 111 17.87 -15.68 -1.02
C THR A 111 19.03 -15.08 -1.83
N HIS A 112 19.74 -15.91 -2.59
CA HIS A 112 20.85 -15.50 -3.45
C HIS A 112 20.40 -14.79 -4.73
N LEU A 113 19.11 -14.84 -5.08
CA LEU A 113 18.54 -14.23 -6.28
C LEU A 113 18.12 -12.77 -6.05
N LEU A 114 17.98 -12.34 -4.79
CA LEU A 114 17.64 -10.97 -4.43
C LEU A 114 18.91 -10.13 -4.25
N ASP A 115 18.88 -8.86 -4.72
CA ASP A 115 19.95 -7.91 -4.50
C ASP A 115 20.21 -7.73 -2.99
N ILE A 116 21.50 -7.63 -2.62
CA ILE A 116 21.93 -7.56 -1.22
C ILE A 116 21.47 -6.27 -0.52
N SER A 117 21.14 -5.24 -1.28
CA SER A 117 20.66 -3.95 -0.75
C SER A 117 19.28 -4.03 -0.10
N TYR A 118 18.47 -5.02 -0.46
CA TYR A 118 17.14 -5.19 0.14
C TYR A 118 17.20 -5.97 1.44
N GLU A 119 16.43 -5.52 2.43
CA GLU A 119 16.18 -6.29 3.65
C GLU A 119 15.41 -7.58 3.30
N ARG A 120 15.72 -8.67 4.02
CA ARG A 120 15.12 -9.96 3.73
C ARG A 120 14.79 -10.76 4.98
N ALA A 121 13.74 -11.57 4.87
CA ALA A 121 13.39 -12.59 5.85
C ALA A 121 13.09 -13.91 5.14
N ILE A 122 13.24 -15.01 5.85
CA ILE A 122 12.89 -16.35 5.33
C ILE A 122 11.41 -16.59 5.60
N GLY A 123 10.66 -16.95 4.55
CA GLY A 123 9.27 -17.35 4.66
C GLY A 123 9.09 -18.72 5.31
N GLY A 124 7.85 -19.08 5.56
CA GLY A 124 7.45 -20.40 6.06
C GLY A 124 6.62 -21.15 5.02
N ASP A 125 6.11 -22.32 5.42
CA ASP A 125 5.34 -23.22 4.56
C ASP A 125 3.99 -22.64 4.10
N GLN A 126 3.48 -21.65 4.83
CA GLN A 126 2.24 -20.97 4.53
C GLN A 126 2.46 -19.45 4.36
N ARG A 127 1.58 -18.78 3.58
CA ARG A 127 1.64 -17.33 3.39
C ARG A 127 1.58 -16.57 4.72
N GLN A 128 0.71 -17.00 5.64
CA GLN A 128 0.53 -16.38 6.95
C GLN A 128 1.83 -16.46 7.78
N ILE A 129 2.53 -17.61 7.78
CA ILE A 129 3.82 -17.79 8.48
C ILE A 129 4.88 -16.90 7.82
N SER A 130 4.89 -16.81 6.50
CA SER A 130 5.81 -15.93 5.76
C SER A 130 5.61 -14.47 6.15
N VAL A 131 4.35 -14.00 6.23
CA VAL A 131 4.02 -12.64 6.70
C VAL A 131 4.48 -12.43 8.14
N LEU A 132 4.17 -13.35 9.05
CA LEU A 132 4.61 -13.27 10.45
C LEU A 132 6.14 -13.17 10.59
N ASN A 133 6.88 -13.96 9.80
CA ASN A 133 8.35 -13.91 9.81
C ASN A 133 8.85 -12.53 9.34
N GLY A 134 8.26 -11.96 8.30
CA GLY A 134 8.56 -10.60 7.83
C GLY A 134 8.23 -9.52 8.86
N LEU A 135 7.05 -9.59 9.49
CA LEU A 135 6.66 -8.67 10.57
C LEU A 135 7.60 -8.77 11.78
N ASN A 136 8.02 -9.99 12.16
CA ASN A 136 9.00 -10.17 13.24
C ASN A 136 10.37 -9.57 12.87
N ALA A 137 10.81 -9.70 11.61
CA ALA A 137 12.07 -9.07 11.15
C ALA A 137 12.03 -7.55 11.24
N LEU A 138 10.88 -6.91 10.96
CA LEU A 138 10.68 -5.47 11.12
C LEU A 138 10.59 -5.04 12.58
N SER A 139 10.36 -5.93 13.54
CA SER A 139 10.08 -5.57 14.94
C SER A 139 11.28 -5.04 15.72
N SER A 140 12.52 -5.17 15.21
CA SER A 140 13.72 -4.58 15.82
C SER A 140 13.80 -3.06 15.65
N ASP A 141 13.21 -2.56 14.57
CA ASP A 141 13.07 -1.14 14.25
C ASP A 141 11.68 -0.97 13.60
N PRO A 142 10.61 -0.87 14.41
CA PRO A 142 9.25 -1.01 13.94
C PRO A 142 8.79 0.24 13.19
N PRO A 143 8.23 0.10 11.96
CA PRO A 143 7.59 1.20 11.27
C PRO A 143 6.25 1.55 11.94
N ASP A 144 5.70 2.71 11.63
CA ASP A 144 4.34 3.07 12.06
C ASP A 144 3.30 2.25 11.28
N PHE A 145 3.48 2.18 9.95
CA PHE A 145 2.62 1.42 9.05
C PHE A 145 3.40 0.34 8.30
N VAL A 146 2.73 -0.76 8.02
CA VAL A 146 3.23 -1.81 7.14
C VAL A 146 2.23 -2.09 6.02
N LEU A 147 2.71 -2.11 4.78
CA LEU A 147 1.96 -2.49 3.59
C LEU A 147 2.39 -3.90 3.17
N ILE A 148 1.52 -4.88 3.34
CA ILE A 148 1.77 -6.27 2.98
C ILE A 148 1.34 -6.51 1.55
N HIS A 149 2.28 -6.89 0.68
CA HIS A 149 2.04 -6.98 -0.75
C HIS A 149 2.49 -8.32 -1.35
N ASP A 150 1.65 -8.87 -2.22
CA ASP A 150 1.99 -10.08 -2.98
C ASP A 150 2.93 -9.71 -4.14
N VAL A 151 4.13 -10.28 -4.20
CA VAL A 151 5.10 -10.06 -5.30
C VAL A 151 4.48 -10.31 -6.70
N ALA A 152 3.45 -11.12 -6.78
CA ALA A 152 2.75 -11.45 -8.02
C ALA A 152 1.86 -10.32 -8.57
N ARG A 153 1.80 -9.15 -7.93
CA ARG A 153 1.06 -7.98 -8.41
C ARG A 153 2.03 -6.89 -8.92
N ALA A 154 2.81 -7.27 -9.90
CA ALA A 154 3.86 -6.46 -10.50
C ALA A 154 3.36 -5.24 -11.30
N THR A 155 2.06 -5.03 -11.36
CA THR A 155 1.41 -3.96 -12.14
C THR A 155 0.55 -3.05 -11.27
N THR A 156 0.82 -2.97 -9.96
CA THR A 156 0.08 -2.10 -9.04
C THR A 156 0.32 -0.62 -9.37
N PRO A 157 -0.73 0.17 -9.63
CA PRO A 157 -0.58 1.61 -9.85
C PRO A 157 -0.22 2.34 -8.55
N PRO A 158 0.60 3.42 -8.58
CA PRO A 158 0.99 4.17 -7.39
C PRO A 158 -0.19 4.68 -6.56
N PHE A 159 -1.27 5.17 -7.20
CA PHE A 159 -2.44 5.69 -6.49
C PHE A 159 -3.13 4.63 -5.60
N VAL A 160 -2.97 3.33 -5.88
CA VAL A 160 -3.50 2.26 -5.03
C VAL A 160 -2.74 2.21 -3.70
N ILE A 161 -1.43 2.49 -3.73
CA ILE A 161 -0.60 2.61 -2.52
C ILE A 161 -1.03 3.85 -1.74
N ASP A 162 -1.20 4.99 -2.42
CA ASP A 162 -1.65 6.24 -1.80
C ASP A 162 -3.00 6.06 -1.10
N ASN A 163 -4.00 5.47 -1.78
CA ASN A 163 -5.31 5.21 -1.19
C ASN A 163 -5.23 4.40 0.11
N VAL A 164 -4.33 3.43 0.17
CA VAL A 164 -4.12 2.62 1.39
C VAL A 164 -3.49 3.46 2.49
N ILE A 165 -2.41 4.20 2.19
CA ILE A 165 -1.70 5.01 3.18
C ILE A 165 -2.61 6.12 3.73
N ASP A 166 -3.40 6.78 2.87
CA ASP A 166 -4.34 7.83 3.29
C ASP A 166 -5.42 7.29 4.24
N ALA A 167 -5.96 6.11 3.96
CA ALA A 167 -6.95 5.50 4.83
C ALA A 167 -6.38 5.09 6.20
N LEU A 168 -5.08 4.77 6.29
CA LEU A 168 -4.42 4.43 7.56
C LEU A 168 -4.31 5.61 8.53
N GLN A 169 -4.48 6.86 8.07
CA GLN A 169 -4.53 8.03 8.94
C GLN A 169 -5.73 8.01 9.89
N THR A 170 -6.81 7.31 9.50
CA THR A 170 -8.07 7.29 10.26
C THR A 170 -8.57 5.88 10.59
N HIS A 171 -7.95 4.83 10.03
CA HIS A 171 -8.36 3.44 10.21
C HIS A 171 -7.18 2.57 10.64
N GLN A 172 -7.45 1.50 11.41
CA GLN A 172 -6.42 0.57 11.87
C GLN A 172 -5.83 -0.30 10.77
N GLY A 173 -6.58 -0.48 9.68
CA GLY A 173 -6.18 -1.19 8.48
C GLY A 173 -6.91 -0.66 7.26
N ALA A 174 -6.35 -0.86 6.08
CA ALA A 174 -6.95 -0.52 4.80
C ALA A 174 -6.53 -1.53 3.72
N ALA A 175 -7.46 -1.89 2.85
CA ALA A 175 -7.20 -2.82 1.75
C ALA A 175 -7.88 -2.37 0.46
N PRO A 176 -7.17 -2.37 -0.68
CA PRO A 176 -7.76 -2.05 -1.97
C PRO A 176 -8.65 -3.20 -2.43
N ALA A 177 -9.79 -2.86 -2.99
CA ALA A 177 -10.68 -3.85 -3.56
C ALA A 177 -11.51 -3.29 -4.71
N LEU A 178 -12.07 -4.19 -5.51
CA LEU A 178 -12.98 -3.88 -6.61
C LEU A 178 -14.32 -4.55 -6.34
N ALA A 179 -15.41 -3.80 -6.50
CA ALA A 179 -16.75 -4.37 -6.41
C ALA A 179 -16.94 -5.46 -7.47
N VAL A 180 -17.65 -6.53 -7.12
CA VAL A 180 -17.99 -7.58 -8.08
C VAL A 180 -19.06 -7.07 -9.04
N THR A 181 -18.76 -7.08 -10.32
CA THR A 181 -19.67 -6.62 -11.40
C THR A 181 -20.43 -7.74 -12.06
N ASP A 182 -19.85 -8.94 -12.14
CA ASP A 182 -20.45 -10.11 -12.77
C ASP A 182 -21.48 -10.81 -11.86
N ALA A 183 -22.38 -11.58 -12.47
CA ALA A 183 -23.24 -12.49 -11.74
C ALA A 183 -22.42 -13.60 -11.07
N LEU A 184 -22.70 -13.89 -9.81
CA LEU A 184 -22.02 -14.95 -9.08
C LEU A 184 -22.94 -16.18 -8.94
N TRP A 185 -22.35 -17.35 -9.19
CA TRP A 185 -23.01 -18.63 -8.99
C TRP A 185 -22.21 -19.52 -8.02
N ALA A 186 -22.93 -20.18 -7.13
CA ALA A 186 -22.36 -21.35 -6.46
C ALA A 186 -22.60 -22.56 -7.35
N GLY A 187 -21.52 -23.37 -7.59
CA GLY A 187 -21.56 -24.54 -8.43
C GLY A 187 -20.99 -25.77 -7.75
N HIS A 188 -21.43 -26.95 -8.19
CA HIS A 188 -20.87 -28.23 -7.79
C HIS A 188 -20.90 -29.20 -8.96
N ASN A 189 -19.83 -29.97 -9.19
CA ASN A 189 -19.69 -30.94 -10.28
C ASN A 189 -20.01 -30.38 -11.68
N GLY A 190 -19.58 -29.13 -11.97
CA GLY A 190 -19.80 -28.47 -13.27
C GLY A 190 -21.20 -27.91 -13.48
N LEU A 191 -22.09 -28.01 -12.50
CA LEU A 191 -23.48 -27.51 -12.57
C LEU A 191 -23.69 -26.33 -11.63
N VAL A 192 -24.44 -25.31 -12.11
CA VAL A 192 -24.87 -24.18 -11.29
C VAL A 192 -25.92 -24.67 -10.29
N GLN A 193 -25.65 -24.43 -9.00
CA GLN A 193 -26.57 -24.81 -7.93
C GLN A 193 -27.48 -23.64 -7.52
N LYS A 194 -26.93 -22.44 -7.45
CA LYS A 194 -27.68 -21.22 -7.09
C LYS A 194 -26.98 -19.96 -7.55
N SER A 195 -27.76 -18.88 -7.74
CA SER A 195 -27.24 -17.53 -7.84
C SER A 195 -26.88 -16.99 -6.45
N VAL A 196 -25.78 -16.21 -6.37
CA VAL A 196 -25.33 -15.55 -5.15
C VAL A 196 -25.41 -14.04 -5.35
N SER A 197 -25.98 -13.31 -4.41
CA SER A 197 -25.98 -11.85 -4.47
C SER A 197 -24.57 -11.31 -4.46
N ARG A 198 -24.27 -10.41 -5.39
CA ARG A 198 -22.98 -9.68 -5.44
C ARG A 198 -22.97 -8.40 -4.59
N SER A 199 -24.13 -8.00 -4.05
CA SER A 199 -24.22 -6.80 -3.21
C SER A 199 -23.31 -6.91 -2.00
N GLY A 200 -22.41 -5.95 -1.82
CA GLY A 200 -21.43 -5.94 -0.74
C GLY A 200 -20.27 -6.93 -0.91
N LEU A 201 -20.11 -7.56 -2.08
CA LEU A 201 -18.96 -8.43 -2.37
C LEU A 201 -17.90 -7.68 -3.17
N PHE A 202 -16.63 -7.90 -2.78
CA PHE A 202 -15.47 -7.25 -3.38
C PHE A 202 -14.39 -8.28 -3.71
N ARG A 203 -13.64 -8.00 -4.78
CA ARG A 203 -12.39 -8.70 -5.11
C ARG A 203 -11.24 -8.02 -4.39
N ALA A 204 -10.72 -8.63 -3.34
CA ALA A 204 -9.63 -8.10 -2.55
C ALA A 204 -8.31 -8.05 -3.34
N GLN A 205 -7.55 -6.99 -3.11
CA GLN A 205 -6.22 -6.80 -3.70
C GLN A 205 -5.18 -6.54 -2.60
N THR A 206 -3.92 -6.35 -3.00
CA THR A 206 -2.82 -5.87 -2.16
C THR A 206 -2.16 -4.66 -2.85
N PRO A 207 -1.47 -3.76 -2.10
CA PRO A 207 -1.04 -3.91 -0.70
C PRO A 207 -2.19 -3.81 0.30
N GLN A 208 -2.15 -4.64 1.34
CA GLN A 208 -3.01 -4.51 2.51
C GLN A 208 -2.22 -3.78 3.60
N GLY A 209 -2.67 -2.60 3.99
CA GLY A 209 -1.97 -1.73 4.92
C GLY A 209 -2.53 -1.82 6.33
N PHE A 210 -1.66 -1.69 7.33
CA PHE A 210 -2.04 -1.77 8.75
C PHE A 210 -1.11 -0.92 9.61
N HIS A 211 -1.61 -0.45 10.74
CA HIS A 211 -0.75 -0.05 11.84
C HIS A 211 0.10 -1.24 12.28
N PHE A 212 1.41 -1.03 12.41
CA PHE A 212 2.36 -2.14 12.57
C PHE A 212 2.12 -2.97 13.84
N ALA A 213 2.06 -2.32 15.00
CA ALA A 213 1.94 -3.04 16.27
C ALA A 213 0.64 -3.87 16.39
N PRO A 214 -0.56 -3.35 15.99
CA PRO A 214 -1.78 -4.14 15.99
C PRO A 214 -1.73 -5.36 15.08
N ILE A 215 -1.24 -5.23 13.83
CA ILE A 215 -1.22 -6.36 12.91
C ILE A 215 -0.18 -7.41 13.31
N LEU A 216 0.98 -7.01 13.83
CA LEU A 216 1.97 -7.94 14.37
C LEU A 216 1.37 -8.75 15.55
N ALA A 217 0.65 -8.09 16.46
CA ALA A 217 -0.02 -8.75 17.57
C ALA A 217 -1.11 -9.72 17.07
N ALA A 218 -1.85 -9.35 16.02
CA ALA A 218 -2.86 -10.21 15.39
C ALA A 218 -2.24 -11.47 14.79
N HIS A 219 -1.18 -11.34 13.98
CA HIS A 219 -0.47 -12.46 13.39
C HIS A 219 0.15 -13.40 14.41
N ARG A 220 0.68 -12.89 15.54
CA ARG A 220 1.24 -13.71 16.62
C ARG A 220 0.18 -14.55 17.35
N ARG A 221 -1.08 -14.13 17.34
CA ARG A 221 -2.21 -14.86 17.97
C ARG A 221 -2.98 -15.75 17.01
N ALA A 222 -2.81 -15.55 15.71
CA ALA A 222 -3.59 -16.24 14.69
C ALA A 222 -3.24 -17.74 14.67
N ASN A 223 -4.24 -18.59 14.88
CA ASN A 223 -4.09 -20.05 14.93
C ASN A 223 -4.59 -20.75 13.65
N SER A 224 -5.07 -20.00 12.65
CA SER A 224 -5.73 -20.56 11.49
C SER A 224 -5.03 -20.17 10.18
N SER A 225 -5.30 -20.94 9.14
CA SER A 225 -4.90 -20.66 7.77
C SER A 225 -5.77 -19.52 7.19
N ALA A 226 -5.53 -18.28 7.62
CA ALA A 226 -6.20 -17.13 7.03
C ALA A 226 -5.82 -16.98 5.55
N LYS A 227 -6.78 -16.53 4.73
CA LYS A 227 -6.61 -16.39 3.28
C LYS A 227 -5.75 -15.17 2.93
N ASP A 228 -5.87 -14.11 3.74
CA ASP A 228 -5.11 -12.86 3.61
C ASP A 228 -4.94 -12.17 4.98
N ASP A 229 -4.31 -11.01 4.98
CA ASP A 229 -3.97 -10.29 6.20
C ASP A 229 -5.19 -9.54 6.77
N VAL A 230 -6.17 -9.22 5.92
CA VAL A 230 -7.47 -8.67 6.36
C VAL A 230 -8.23 -9.68 7.21
N GLU A 231 -8.24 -10.96 6.81
CA GLU A 231 -8.89 -11.99 7.62
C GLU A 231 -8.24 -12.13 9.01
N VAL A 232 -6.90 -12.06 9.09
CA VAL A 232 -6.17 -12.05 10.37
C VAL A 232 -6.54 -10.83 11.21
N ALA A 233 -6.61 -9.65 10.58
CA ALA A 233 -6.98 -8.41 11.26
C ALA A 233 -8.41 -8.47 11.82
N LEU A 234 -9.37 -8.95 11.03
CA LEU A 234 -10.78 -9.08 11.45
C LEU A 234 -10.95 -10.07 12.61
N GLN A 235 -10.23 -11.21 12.58
CA GLN A 235 -10.23 -12.18 13.69
C GLN A 235 -9.68 -11.57 14.98
N ALA A 236 -8.79 -10.59 14.89
CA ALA A 236 -8.26 -9.85 16.04
C ALA A 236 -9.13 -8.64 16.43
N GLY A 237 -10.26 -8.40 15.78
CA GLY A 237 -11.17 -7.28 16.05
C GLY A 237 -10.72 -5.94 15.49
N LEU A 238 -9.77 -5.93 14.54
CA LEU A 238 -9.34 -4.69 13.88
C LEU A 238 -10.35 -4.27 12.81
N HIS A 239 -10.55 -2.97 12.67
CA HIS A 239 -11.38 -2.39 11.61
C HIS A 239 -10.52 -2.10 10.37
N VAL A 240 -10.93 -2.65 9.22
CA VAL A 240 -10.21 -2.49 7.94
C VAL A 240 -11.10 -1.76 6.94
N ALA A 241 -10.64 -0.61 6.47
CA ALA A 241 -11.32 0.16 5.43
C ALA A 241 -11.14 -0.50 4.06
N ILE A 242 -12.19 -0.48 3.22
CA ILE A 242 -12.09 -0.82 1.80
C ILE A 242 -11.79 0.47 1.06
N VAL A 243 -10.70 0.48 0.28
CA VAL A 243 -10.32 1.59 -0.59
C VAL A 243 -10.38 1.21 -2.07
N GLY A 244 -10.34 2.20 -2.95
CA GLY A 244 -10.36 1.97 -4.39
C GLY A 244 -9.14 1.19 -4.87
N GLY A 245 -9.38 0.04 -5.50
CA GLY A 245 -8.38 -0.75 -6.21
C GLY A 245 -8.27 -0.38 -7.69
N SER A 246 -7.61 -1.24 -8.48
CA SER A 246 -7.44 -1.07 -9.92
C SER A 246 -7.57 -2.40 -10.66
N GLU A 247 -8.21 -2.40 -11.82
CA GLU A 247 -8.21 -3.57 -12.71
C GLU A 247 -6.80 -3.90 -13.23
N ASP A 248 -5.91 -2.91 -13.27
CA ASP A 248 -4.50 -3.11 -13.62
C ASP A 248 -3.70 -3.79 -12.49
N ASN A 249 -4.17 -3.75 -11.25
CA ASN A 249 -3.53 -4.41 -10.12
C ASN A 249 -3.81 -5.91 -10.15
N ILE A 250 -3.44 -6.57 -11.24
CA ILE A 250 -3.69 -8.01 -11.42
C ILE A 250 -2.73 -8.87 -10.61
N LYS A 251 -3.17 -10.06 -10.24
CA LYS A 251 -2.32 -11.06 -9.59
C LYS A 251 -1.93 -12.14 -10.62
N ILE A 252 -0.67 -12.18 -11.01
CA ILE A 252 -0.12 -13.23 -11.88
C ILE A 252 -0.28 -14.58 -11.18
N THR A 253 -1.20 -15.40 -11.68
CA THR A 253 -1.55 -16.70 -11.10
C THR A 253 -1.40 -17.83 -12.11
N TYR A 254 -1.77 -17.57 -13.35
CA TYR A 254 -1.71 -18.49 -14.48
C TYR A 254 -0.77 -17.97 -15.57
N PRO A 255 -0.31 -18.83 -16.51
CA PRO A 255 0.58 -18.41 -17.59
C PRO A 255 0.04 -17.24 -18.42
N GLU A 256 -1.25 -17.21 -18.72
CA GLU A 256 -1.91 -16.16 -19.49
C GLU A 256 -1.90 -14.77 -18.80
N ASP A 257 -1.73 -14.74 -17.50
CA ASP A 257 -1.63 -13.47 -16.75
C ASP A 257 -0.34 -12.71 -17.07
N PHE A 258 0.72 -13.39 -17.54
CA PHE A 258 1.97 -12.74 -17.94
C PHE A 258 1.77 -11.83 -19.15
N ASP A 259 1.05 -12.28 -20.18
CA ASP A 259 0.77 -11.46 -21.36
C ASP A 259 -0.09 -10.25 -20.99
N ARG A 260 -1.09 -10.46 -20.13
CA ARG A 260 -1.93 -9.37 -19.61
C ARG A 260 -1.11 -8.37 -18.82
N ALA A 261 -0.23 -8.82 -17.91
CA ALA A 261 0.65 -7.96 -17.14
C ALA A 261 1.64 -7.20 -18.04
N ALA A 262 2.21 -7.87 -19.06
CA ALA A 262 3.13 -7.25 -20.00
C ALA A 262 2.45 -6.13 -20.81
N ASN A 263 1.19 -6.30 -21.20
CA ASN A 263 0.44 -5.27 -21.91
C ASN A 263 0.16 -4.06 -21.01
N ILE A 264 -0.26 -4.27 -19.75
CA ILE A 264 -0.44 -3.19 -18.77
C ILE A 264 0.85 -2.39 -18.58
N LEU A 265 2.02 -3.05 -18.50
CA LEU A 265 3.31 -2.39 -18.33
C LEU A 265 3.76 -1.60 -19.57
N LYS A 266 3.34 -1.97 -20.77
CA LYS A 266 3.66 -1.24 -22.01
C LYS A 266 2.84 0.03 -22.19
N GLU A 267 1.66 0.10 -21.59
CA GLU A 267 0.74 1.24 -21.66
C GLU A 267 1.07 2.35 -20.66
N ARG A 268 2.05 2.10 -19.77
CA ARG A 268 2.56 3.04 -18.75
C ARG A 268 3.88 3.67 -19.19
#